data_7208bdb1260020aabc266b94356d6f39
#
_entry.id   7208bdb1260020aabc266b94356d6f39
#
_cell.length_a   1.000
_cell.length_b   1.000
_cell.length_c   1.000
_cell.angle_alpha   90.00
_cell.angle_beta   90.00
_cell.angle_gamma   90.00
#
_symmetry.space_group_name_H-M   'P 1'
#
loop_
_entity.id
_entity.type
_entity.pdbx_description
1 polymer ?
#
loop_
_entity_poly.entity_id
_entity_poly.type
_entity_poly.pdbx_seq_one_letter_code
_entity_poly.pdbx_strand_id
1 'polypeptide(L)'
;GVMPDGTTRFTTVDGKEIFHFMGCSTFAEYTVIAEISAAKINRRMPLNKACLFGCGVSTGLGAVWNTCKVTAGSSVAVFGLGAVGLAVVQAAKMAGASRTIGVDLNKDKFAVASKLGCTDCVCPADHGDTPVQSVIVNMTKWGVDYSFDCTGNVQVMRAALECAHRGWGESCVIGVAAAGKEIA
;
A
#
# COMPACT_ATOMS: atom_id res chain seq x y z
N GLY A 1 -7.32 -21.00 3.98
CA GLY A 1 -7.30 -21.56 5.31
C GLY A 1 -8.46 -22.50 5.58
N VAL A 2 -8.46 -23.05 6.77
CA VAL A 2 -9.48 -23.98 7.28
C VAL A 2 -10.07 -23.43 8.59
N MET A 3 -11.15 -24.00 9.05
CA MET A 3 -11.70 -23.74 10.38
C MET A 3 -10.74 -24.26 11.48
N PRO A 4 -10.91 -23.86 12.75
CA PRO A 4 -10.06 -24.33 13.86
C PRO A 4 -10.03 -25.85 14.04
N ASP A 5 -11.05 -26.56 13.55
CA ASP A 5 -11.14 -28.02 13.57
C ASP A 5 -10.39 -28.70 12.40
N GLY A 6 -9.68 -27.92 11.57
CA GLY A 6 -8.92 -28.41 10.42
C GLY A 6 -9.75 -28.69 9.17
N THR A 7 -11.04 -28.40 9.18
CA THR A 7 -11.97 -28.67 8.06
C THR A 7 -12.36 -27.39 7.32
N THR A 8 -12.95 -27.54 6.14
CA THR A 8 -13.60 -26.46 5.40
C THR A 8 -15.12 -26.66 5.41
N ARG A 9 -15.86 -25.56 5.18
CA ARG A 9 -17.32 -25.58 5.07
C ARG A 9 -17.79 -25.41 3.62
N PHE A 10 -16.86 -25.29 2.69
CA PHE A 10 -17.14 -25.06 1.29
C PHE A 10 -16.63 -26.22 0.45
N THR A 11 -17.43 -26.60 -0.54
CA THR A 11 -17.06 -27.58 -1.56
C THR A 11 -17.49 -27.10 -2.94
N THR A 12 -16.78 -27.53 -3.96
CA THR A 12 -17.24 -27.42 -5.34
C THR A 12 -18.43 -28.37 -5.58
N VAL A 13 -19.10 -28.21 -6.71
CA VAL A 13 -20.24 -29.07 -7.11
C VAL A 13 -19.80 -30.55 -7.22
N ASP A 14 -18.55 -30.81 -7.58
CA ASP A 14 -17.95 -32.15 -7.69
C ASP A 14 -17.32 -32.64 -6.37
N GLY A 15 -17.58 -31.92 -5.26
CA GLY A 15 -17.22 -32.36 -3.91
C GLY A 15 -15.77 -32.04 -3.47
N LYS A 16 -15.00 -31.28 -4.25
CA LYS A 16 -13.67 -30.86 -3.83
C LYS A 16 -13.73 -29.77 -2.78
N GLU A 17 -12.86 -29.83 -1.80
CA GLU A 17 -12.76 -28.80 -0.75
C GLU A 17 -12.32 -27.45 -1.30
N ILE A 18 -12.97 -26.39 -0.82
CA ILE A 18 -12.59 -25.00 -1.07
C ILE A 18 -12.15 -24.39 0.26
N PHE A 19 -10.94 -23.87 0.30
CA PHE A 19 -10.40 -23.24 1.50
C PHE A 19 -11.02 -21.85 1.77
N HIS A 20 -11.15 -21.53 3.05
CA HIS A 20 -11.61 -20.21 3.49
C HIS A 20 -10.57 -19.13 3.18
N PHE A 21 -10.97 -18.08 2.49
CA PHE A 21 -10.11 -16.93 2.25
C PHE A 21 -9.98 -16.10 3.54
N MET A 22 -8.75 -15.92 4.02
CA MET A 22 -8.42 -15.13 5.21
C MET A 22 -9.17 -15.55 6.49
N GLY A 23 -9.70 -16.77 6.55
CA GLY A 23 -10.50 -17.25 7.66
C GLY A 23 -11.90 -16.63 7.78
N CYS A 24 -12.33 -15.82 6.82
CA CYS A 24 -13.62 -15.12 6.88
C CYS A 24 -14.51 -15.32 5.66
N SER A 25 -13.98 -15.48 4.44
CA SER A 25 -14.76 -15.78 3.22
C SER A 25 -16.01 -14.91 3.05
N THR A 26 -15.83 -13.59 3.06
CA THR A 26 -16.93 -12.60 3.14
C THR A 26 -17.68 -12.36 1.82
N PHE A 27 -17.35 -13.04 0.72
CA PHE A 27 -18.16 -13.05 -0.51
C PHE A 27 -19.35 -14.00 -0.38
N ALA A 28 -20.14 -13.80 0.66
CA ALA A 28 -21.34 -14.58 0.99
C ALA A 28 -22.33 -13.70 1.75
N GLU A 29 -23.62 -14.04 1.71
CA GLU A 29 -24.66 -13.34 2.48
C GLU A 29 -24.49 -13.52 4.00
N TYR A 30 -23.95 -14.66 4.40
CA TYR A 30 -23.65 -15.00 5.79
C TYR A 30 -22.24 -15.55 5.91
N THR A 31 -21.53 -15.14 6.93
CA THR A 31 -20.20 -15.66 7.23
C THR A 31 -20.05 -15.92 8.73
N VAL A 32 -19.29 -16.95 9.08
CA VAL A 32 -18.92 -17.24 10.46
C VAL A 32 -17.44 -16.96 10.60
N ILE A 33 -17.10 -16.06 11.52
CA ILE A 33 -15.73 -15.62 11.75
C ILE A 33 -15.39 -15.69 13.24
N ALA A 34 -14.11 -15.77 13.57
CA ALA A 34 -13.66 -15.62 14.94
C ALA A 34 -13.95 -14.19 15.44
N GLU A 35 -14.41 -14.05 16.68
CA GLU A 35 -14.73 -12.74 17.28
C GLU A 35 -13.55 -11.77 17.20
N ILE A 36 -12.31 -12.24 17.41
CA ILE A 36 -11.09 -11.44 17.31
C ILE A 36 -10.85 -10.87 15.90
N SER A 37 -11.43 -11.47 14.87
CA SER A 37 -11.32 -10.99 13.47
C SER A 37 -12.39 -9.97 13.11
N ALA A 38 -13.26 -9.59 14.05
CA ALA A 38 -14.34 -8.64 13.85
C ALA A 38 -14.06 -7.32 14.57
N ALA A 39 -14.28 -6.22 13.86
CA ALA A 39 -14.27 -4.89 14.46
C ALA A 39 -15.63 -4.23 14.32
N LYS A 40 -16.20 -3.74 15.43
CA LYS A 40 -17.46 -3.01 15.42
C LYS A 40 -17.27 -1.63 14.82
N ILE A 41 -18.03 -1.32 13.80
CA ILE A 41 -18.02 -0.01 13.14
C ILE A 41 -19.28 0.79 13.46
N ASN A 42 -19.22 2.11 13.20
CA ASN A 42 -20.39 2.97 13.37
C ASN A 42 -21.47 2.60 12.34
N ARG A 43 -22.71 2.42 12.77
CA ARG A 43 -23.85 2.05 11.91
C ARG A 43 -24.14 3.06 10.79
N ARG A 44 -23.71 4.33 10.93
CA ARG A 44 -23.86 5.36 9.89
C ARG A 44 -22.78 5.29 8.81
N MET A 45 -21.78 4.43 8.96
CA MET A 45 -20.72 4.27 7.97
C MET A 45 -21.28 3.58 6.72
N PRO A 46 -21.11 4.17 5.51
CA PRO A 46 -21.54 3.53 4.28
C PRO A 46 -20.75 2.24 4.04
N LEU A 47 -21.44 1.11 3.89
CA LEU A 47 -20.80 -0.21 3.79
C LEU A 47 -19.88 -0.34 2.56
N ASN A 48 -20.24 0.32 1.45
CA ASN A 48 -19.41 0.37 0.23
C ASN A 48 -18.09 1.13 0.41
N LYS A 49 -17.91 1.84 1.52
CA LYS A 49 -16.63 2.48 1.91
C LYS A 49 -15.98 1.75 3.08
N ALA A 50 -16.79 1.19 3.97
CA ALA A 50 -16.31 0.45 5.14
C ALA A 50 -15.39 -0.72 4.74
N CYS A 51 -15.71 -1.43 3.66
CA CYS A 51 -14.93 -2.56 3.16
C CYS A 51 -13.47 -2.22 2.82
N LEU A 52 -13.16 -0.95 2.53
CA LEU A 52 -11.79 -0.52 2.23
C LEU A 52 -10.87 -0.51 3.47
N PHE A 53 -11.47 -0.43 4.67
CA PHE A 53 -10.72 -0.37 5.93
C PHE A 53 -10.26 -1.74 6.44
N GLY A 54 -10.79 -2.83 5.90
CA GLY A 54 -10.38 -4.19 6.29
C GLY A 54 -8.96 -4.56 5.89
N CYS A 55 -8.38 -3.89 4.88
CA CYS A 55 -7.04 -4.17 4.39
C CYS A 55 -6.34 -2.91 3.87
N GLY A 56 -6.66 -2.45 2.66
CA GLY A 56 -5.85 -1.48 1.91
C GLY A 56 -5.63 -0.15 2.63
N VAL A 57 -6.69 0.46 3.17
CA VAL A 57 -6.59 1.75 3.89
C VAL A 57 -5.81 1.58 5.18
N SER A 58 -6.12 0.57 5.98
CA SER A 58 -5.43 0.30 7.26
C SER A 58 -3.96 -0.03 7.05
N THR A 59 -3.62 -0.75 5.98
CA THR A 59 -2.24 -1.06 5.60
C THR A 59 -1.45 0.21 5.29
N GLY A 60 -1.97 1.09 4.44
CA GLY A 60 -1.29 2.34 4.10
C GLY A 60 -1.13 3.28 5.29
N LEU A 61 -2.18 3.44 6.12
CA LEU A 61 -2.12 4.24 7.35
C LEU A 61 -1.09 3.67 8.33
N GLY A 62 -1.13 2.35 8.56
CA GLY A 62 -0.24 1.65 9.48
C GLY A 62 1.23 1.73 9.06
N ALA A 63 1.53 1.64 7.77
CA ALA A 63 2.88 1.79 7.25
C ALA A 63 3.48 3.16 7.60
N VAL A 64 2.70 4.23 7.46
CA VAL A 64 3.14 5.59 7.76
C VAL A 64 3.24 5.85 9.26
N TRP A 65 2.22 5.46 10.04
CA TRP A 65 2.12 5.88 11.45
C TRP A 65 2.78 4.90 12.42
N ASN A 66 2.70 3.60 12.14
CA ASN A 66 3.15 2.58 13.07
C ASN A 66 4.52 2.01 12.69
N THR A 67 4.75 1.76 11.40
CA THR A 67 6.01 1.17 10.92
C THR A 67 7.11 2.22 10.79
N CYS A 68 6.98 3.16 9.86
CA CYS A 68 8.00 4.18 9.62
C CYS A 68 7.88 5.39 10.56
N LYS A 69 6.72 5.60 11.19
CA LYS A 69 6.49 6.74 12.10
C LYS A 69 6.87 8.07 11.47
N VAL A 70 6.41 8.28 10.25
CA VAL A 70 6.74 9.46 9.43
C VAL A 70 6.59 10.75 10.24
N THR A 71 7.62 11.56 10.24
CA THR A 71 7.69 12.80 11.03
C THR A 71 7.24 14.01 10.22
N ALA A 72 6.73 15.02 10.93
CA ALA A 72 6.35 16.28 10.29
C ALA A 72 7.57 16.96 9.64
N GLY A 73 7.34 17.57 8.48
CA GLY A 73 8.39 18.23 7.71
C GLY A 73 9.18 17.33 6.77
N SER A 74 9.03 16.00 6.87
CA SER A 74 9.75 15.03 6.04
C SER A 74 9.28 15.01 4.58
N SER A 75 10.11 14.43 3.72
CA SER A 75 9.83 14.11 2.32
C SER A 75 9.50 12.63 2.16
N VAL A 76 8.49 12.32 1.36
CA VAL A 76 7.97 10.96 1.17
C VAL A 76 7.85 10.64 -0.32
N ALA A 77 8.26 9.44 -0.73
CA ALA A 77 7.99 8.88 -2.06
C ALA A 77 7.07 7.66 -1.95
N VAL A 78 6.04 7.60 -2.80
CA VAL A 78 5.05 6.51 -2.81
C VAL A 78 5.00 5.92 -4.21
N PHE A 79 5.42 4.68 -4.34
CA PHE A 79 5.41 3.93 -5.59
C PHE A 79 4.14 3.07 -5.70
N GLY A 80 3.34 3.35 -6.72
CA GLY A 80 2.04 2.72 -6.94
C GLY A 80 0.91 3.48 -6.23
N LEU A 81 0.06 4.15 -7.00
CA LEU A 81 -1.08 4.95 -6.51
C LEU A 81 -2.40 4.15 -6.62
N GLY A 82 -2.36 2.90 -6.12
CA GLY A 82 -3.54 2.08 -5.85
C GLY A 82 -4.16 2.39 -4.48
N ALA A 83 -5.04 1.53 -3.99
CA ALA A 83 -5.73 1.74 -2.71
C ALA A 83 -4.75 1.93 -1.53
N VAL A 84 -3.70 1.10 -1.45
CA VAL A 84 -2.67 1.18 -0.41
C VAL A 84 -1.85 2.45 -0.57
N GLY A 85 -1.32 2.73 -1.78
CA GLY A 85 -0.49 3.91 -2.01
C GLY A 85 -1.23 5.23 -1.79
N LEU A 86 -2.49 5.32 -2.19
CA LEU A 86 -3.33 6.50 -1.92
C LEU A 86 -3.58 6.67 -0.42
N ALA A 87 -3.72 5.57 0.34
CA ALA A 87 -3.80 5.63 1.80
C ALA A 87 -2.48 6.09 2.43
N VAL A 88 -1.32 5.65 1.90
CA VAL A 88 0.00 6.15 2.31
C VAL A 88 0.12 7.66 2.05
N VAL A 89 -0.27 8.15 0.86
CA VAL A 89 -0.27 9.58 0.52
C VAL A 89 -1.09 10.39 1.53
N GLN A 90 -2.31 9.92 1.82
CA GLN A 90 -3.19 10.60 2.77
C GLN A 90 -2.61 10.58 4.19
N ALA A 91 -2.06 9.45 4.62
CA ALA A 91 -1.45 9.30 5.93
C ALA A 91 -0.19 10.18 6.09
N ALA A 92 0.65 10.27 5.06
CA ALA A 92 1.83 11.14 5.03
C ALA A 92 1.44 12.62 5.19
N LYS A 93 0.40 13.06 4.46
CA LYS A 93 -0.18 14.40 4.65
C LYS A 93 -0.66 14.63 6.08
N MET A 94 -1.38 13.66 6.66
CA MET A 94 -1.88 13.76 8.04
C MET A 94 -0.75 13.74 9.08
N ALA A 95 0.38 13.07 8.78
CA ALA A 95 1.59 13.09 9.60
C ALA A 95 2.38 14.42 9.48
N GLY A 96 2.00 15.29 8.56
CA GLY A 96 2.65 16.59 8.35
C GLY A 96 3.88 16.53 7.44
N ALA A 97 3.99 15.52 6.57
CA ALA A 97 5.04 15.50 5.55
C ALA A 97 4.99 16.79 4.70
N SER A 98 6.15 17.41 4.46
CA SER A 98 6.26 18.66 3.71
C SER A 98 6.19 18.42 2.20
N ARG A 99 6.59 17.24 1.76
CA ARG A 99 6.59 16.85 0.35
C ARG A 99 6.20 15.37 0.21
N THR A 100 5.25 15.10 -0.67
CA THR A 100 4.84 13.73 -0.99
C THR A 100 4.86 13.53 -2.50
N ILE A 101 5.77 12.69 -2.99
CA ILE A 101 5.99 12.39 -4.40
C ILE A 101 5.30 11.06 -4.72
N GLY A 102 4.24 11.11 -5.53
CA GLY A 102 3.54 9.92 -6.00
C GLY A 102 4.09 9.44 -7.34
N VAL A 103 4.38 8.15 -7.45
CA VAL A 103 4.91 7.50 -8.66
C VAL A 103 3.92 6.47 -9.17
N ASP A 104 3.45 6.60 -10.40
CA ASP A 104 2.60 5.59 -11.06
C ASP A 104 2.77 5.66 -12.58
N LEU A 105 2.56 4.54 -13.26
CA LEU A 105 2.56 4.46 -14.73
C LEU A 105 1.27 5.05 -15.31
N ASN A 106 0.16 5.00 -14.57
CA ASN A 106 -1.13 5.53 -14.99
C ASN A 106 -1.35 6.94 -14.42
N LYS A 107 -1.25 7.93 -15.31
CA LYS A 107 -1.45 9.36 -14.99
C LYS A 107 -2.86 9.72 -14.54
N ASP A 108 -3.88 8.91 -14.87
CA ASP A 108 -5.26 9.16 -14.45
C ASP A 108 -5.42 9.17 -12.92
N LYS A 109 -4.51 8.48 -12.21
CA LYS A 109 -4.49 8.44 -10.75
C LYS A 109 -3.95 9.72 -10.09
N PHE A 110 -3.22 10.55 -10.82
CA PHE A 110 -2.54 11.72 -10.27
C PHE A 110 -3.51 12.75 -9.71
N ALA A 111 -4.64 12.96 -10.38
CA ALA A 111 -5.66 13.89 -9.90
C ALA A 111 -6.25 13.48 -8.54
N VAL A 112 -6.43 12.19 -8.30
CA VAL A 112 -6.89 11.67 -7.00
C VAL A 112 -5.77 11.75 -5.97
N ALA A 113 -4.55 11.37 -6.31
CA ALA A 113 -3.39 11.46 -5.42
C ALA A 113 -3.17 12.90 -4.92
N SER A 114 -3.24 13.89 -5.82
CA SER A 114 -3.10 15.30 -5.46
C SER A 114 -4.19 15.78 -4.49
N LYS A 115 -5.44 15.37 -4.68
CA LYS A 115 -6.54 15.65 -3.75
C LYS A 115 -6.28 15.07 -2.35
N LEU A 116 -5.66 13.91 -2.28
CA LEU A 116 -5.33 13.23 -1.02
C LEU A 116 -4.07 13.77 -0.36
N GLY A 117 -3.24 14.53 -1.07
CA GLY A 117 -2.08 15.21 -0.47
C GLY A 117 -0.75 15.01 -1.16
N CYS A 118 -0.75 14.36 -2.33
CA CYS A 118 0.44 14.27 -3.16
C CYS A 118 0.80 15.67 -3.68
N THR A 119 2.04 16.10 -3.46
CA THR A 119 2.54 17.40 -3.91
C THR A 119 3.13 17.37 -5.32
N ASP A 120 3.74 16.25 -5.67
CA ASP A 120 4.38 15.99 -6.95
C ASP A 120 3.97 14.63 -7.49
N CYS A 121 3.77 14.52 -8.79
CA CYS A 121 3.47 13.26 -9.45
C CYS A 121 4.53 12.97 -10.52
N VAL A 122 5.04 11.75 -10.53
CA VAL A 122 6.08 11.27 -11.45
C VAL A 122 5.55 10.06 -12.22
N CYS A 123 5.52 10.17 -13.56
CA CYS A 123 5.34 9.02 -14.42
C CYS A 123 6.72 8.59 -14.96
N PRO A 124 7.22 7.39 -14.65
CA PRO A 124 8.51 6.93 -15.14
C PRO A 124 8.68 7.06 -16.67
N ALA A 125 7.61 6.81 -17.43
CA ALA A 125 7.65 6.90 -18.89
C ALA A 125 7.95 8.31 -19.44
N ASP A 126 7.79 9.37 -18.65
CA ASP A 126 8.09 10.75 -19.08
C ASP A 126 9.58 11.09 -19.01
N HIS A 127 10.40 10.20 -18.44
CA HIS A 127 11.82 10.47 -18.19
C HIS A 127 12.78 9.63 -19.05
N GLY A 128 12.25 8.95 -20.10
CA GLY A 128 13.04 8.15 -21.02
C GLY A 128 13.83 7.05 -20.29
N ASP A 129 15.13 7.00 -20.52
CA ASP A 129 16.03 5.99 -19.90
C ASP A 129 16.49 6.37 -18.49
N THR A 130 16.08 7.53 -17.97
CA THR A 130 16.47 7.96 -16.61
C THR A 130 15.73 7.12 -15.57
N PRO A 131 16.43 6.36 -14.70
CA PRO A 131 15.81 5.57 -13.66
C PRO A 131 14.98 6.44 -12.72
N VAL A 132 13.79 6.00 -12.36
CA VAL A 132 12.84 6.78 -11.54
C VAL A 132 13.41 7.17 -10.18
N GLN A 133 14.23 6.35 -9.57
CA GLN A 133 14.92 6.68 -8.33
C GLN A 133 15.87 7.86 -8.50
N SER A 134 16.56 7.96 -9.64
CA SER A 134 17.43 9.09 -9.96
C SER A 134 16.63 10.38 -10.15
N VAL A 135 15.45 10.29 -10.77
CA VAL A 135 14.51 11.42 -10.89
C VAL A 135 14.15 11.96 -9.51
N ILE A 136 13.76 11.07 -8.59
CA ILE A 136 13.36 11.44 -7.23
C ILE A 136 14.54 12.04 -6.44
N VAL A 137 15.72 11.43 -6.52
CA VAL A 137 16.94 11.95 -5.88
C VAL A 137 17.25 13.36 -6.38
N ASN A 138 17.15 13.59 -7.69
CA ASN A 138 17.37 14.92 -8.28
C ASN A 138 16.35 15.96 -7.81
N MET A 139 15.07 15.56 -7.64
CA MET A 139 14.01 16.42 -7.13
C MET A 139 14.21 16.81 -5.66
N THR A 140 14.91 15.97 -4.88
CA THR A 140 15.07 16.09 -3.43
C THR A 140 16.51 16.37 -3.00
N LYS A 141 17.44 16.49 -3.93
CA LYS A 141 18.90 16.69 -3.77
C LYS A 141 19.65 15.49 -3.19
N TRP A 142 19.10 14.78 -2.21
CA TRP A 142 19.78 13.70 -1.49
C TRP A 142 18.95 12.42 -1.35
N GLY A 143 17.76 12.40 -1.88
CA GLY A 143 16.75 11.37 -1.67
C GLY A 143 15.69 11.80 -0.67
N VAL A 144 14.64 10.96 -0.53
CA VAL A 144 13.54 11.20 0.40
C VAL A 144 13.83 10.63 1.78
N ASP A 145 13.20 11.19 2.81
CA ASP A 145 13.31 10.63 4.17
C ASP A 145 12.63 9.28 4.28
N TYR A 146 11.49 9.10 3.60
CA TYR A 146 10.73 7.85 3.59
C TYR A 146 10.30 7.47 2.19
N SER A 147 10.44 6.21 1.84
CA SER A 147 9.89 5.66 0.59
C SER A 147 8.99 4.46 0.86
N PHE A 148 7.93 4.30 0.07
CA PHE A 148 6.96 3.21 0.23
C PHE A 148 6.74 2.51 -1.11
N ASP A 149 7.03 1.20 -1.18
CA ASP A 149 6.58 0.37 -2.28
C ASP A 149 5.19 -0.18 -2.00
N CYS A 150 4.24 0.15 -2.90
CA CYS A 150 2.86 -0.34 -2.88
C CYS A 150 2.52 -1.12 -4.17
N THR A 151 3.53 -1.62 -4.90
CA THR A 151 3.34 -2.26 -6.19
C THR A 151 3.49 -3.78 -6.17
N GLY A 152 4.40 -4.30 -5.34
CA GLY A 152 4.80 -5.70 -5.35
C GLY A 152 5.80 -6.06 -6.47
N ASN A 153 6.30 -5.10 -7.22
CA ASN A 153 7.33 -5.32 -8.23
C ASN A 153 8.73 -5.18 -7.61
N VAL A 154 9.54 -6.23 -7.70
CA VAL A 154 10.89 -6.27 -7.08
C VAL A 154 11.83 -5.16 -7.57
N GLN A 155 11.72 -4.76 -8.83
CA GLN A 155 12.52 -3.66 -9.36
C GLN A 155 12.06 -2.30 -8.80
N VAL A 156 10.76 -2.14 -8.59
CA VAL A 156 10.21 -0.94 -7.94
C VAL A 156 10.57 -0.92 -6.46
N MET A 157 10.57 -2.07 -5.78
CA MET A 157 11.05 -2.18 -4.39
C MET A 157 12.49 -1.69 -4.27
N ARG A 158 13.36 -2.11 -5.20
CA ARG A 158 14.74 -1.62 -5.27
C ARG A 158 14.80 -0.12 -5.55
N ALA A 159 14.06 0.38 -6.53
CA ALA A 159 14.01 1.80 -6.83
C ALA A 159 13.51 2.64 -5.65
N ALA A 160 12.55 2.13 -4.88
CA ALA A 160 12.08 2.76 -3.65
C ALA A 160 13.18 2.87 -2.61
N LEU A 161 13.97 1.81 -2.41
CA LEU A 161 15.14 1.85 -1.52
C LEU A 161 16.20 2.84 -2.03
N GLU A 162 16.53 2.81 -3.32
CA GLU A 162 17.60 3.62 -3.90
C GLU A 162 17.24 5.13 -3.98
N CYS A 163 15.95 5.50 -3.93
CA CYS A 163 15.53 6.89 -3.87
C CYS A 163 15.50 7.47 -2.45
N ALA A 164 15.63 6.63 -1.42
CA ALA A 164 15.70 7.08 -0.03
C ALA A 164 17.05 7.74 0.28
N HIS A 165 17.06 8.67 1.23
CA HIS A 165 18.26 9.41 1.63
C HIS A 165 19.36 8.47 2.11
N ARG A 166 20.57 8.59 1.56
CA ARG A 166 21.69 7.66 1.79
C ARG A 166 22.14 7.54 3.24
N GLY A 167 21.93 8.56 4.05
CA GLY A 167 22.37 8.58 5.45
C GLY A 167 21.38 7.94 6.41
N TRP A 168 20.08 8.27 6.25
CA TRP A 168 19.04 7.89 7.23
C TRP A 168 17.66 7.67 6.62
N GLY A 169 17.55 7.63 5.29
CA GLY A 169 16.28 7.35 4.65
C GLY A 169 15.78 5.93 4.95
N GLU A 170 14.48 5.81 5.15
CA GLU A 170 13.81 4.54 5.38
C GLU A 170 12.99 4.14 4.15
N SER A 171 13.05 2.85 3.80
CA SER A 171 12.24 2.28 2.72
C SER A 171 11.33 1.18 3.26
N CYS A 172 10.03 1.35 3.09
CA CYS A 172 9.01 0.40 3.52
C CYS A 172 8.46 -0.37 2.32
N VAL A 173 8.66 -1.67 2.30
CA VAL A 173 8.09 -2.57 1.30
C VAL A 173 6.75 -3.08 1.81
N ILE A 174 5.66 -2.70 1.13
CA ILE A 174 4.29 -3.11 1.45
C ILE A 174 3.76 -4.08 0.39
N GLY A 175 4.16 -3.87 -0.86
CA GLY A 175 3.78 -4.71 -1.97
C GLY A 175 4.27 -6.15 -1.78
N VAL A 176 3.49 -7.11 -2.27
CA VAL A 176 3.84 -8.54 -2.19
C VAL A 176 4.46 -8.97 -3.51
N ALA A 177 5.71 -9.37 -3.47
CA ALA A 177 6.40 -9.91 -4.63
C ALA A 177 5.82 -11.28 -5.03
N ALA A 178 5.82 -11.58 -6.32
CA ALA A 178 5.46 -12.91 -6.80
C ALA A 178 6.45 -13.95 -6.28
N ALA A 179 5.97 -15.16 -6.00
CA ALA A 179 6.81 -16.26 -5.53
C ALA A 179 8.00 -16.52 -6.48
N GLY A 180 9.19 -16.71 -5.91
CA GLY A 180 10.42 -16.94 -6.66
C GLY A 180 11.05 -15.67 -7.28
N LYS A 181 10.53 -14.50 -7.01
CA LYS A 181 11.17 -13.22 -7.38
C LYS A 181 12.02 -12.71 -6.22
N GLU A 182 13.20 -12.21 -6.56
CA GLU A 182 14.17 -11.68 -5.61
C GLU A 182 14.46 -10.21 -5.92
N ILE A 183 14.75 -9.44 -4.88
CA ILE A 183 15.24 -8.07 -5.01
C ILE A 183 16.77 -8.20 -5.15
N ALA A 184 17.29 -7.92 -6.32
CA ALA A 184 18.72 -8.03 -6.62
C ALA A 184 19.44 -6.70 -6.36
#